data_26fefd3a643e70fadae082eaa930b672
#
_entry.id   26fefd3a643e70fadae082eaa930b672
#
_cell.length_a   1.000
_cell.length_b   1.000
_cell.length_c   1.000
_cell.angle_alpha   90.00
_cell.angle_beta   90.00
_cell.angle_gamma   90.00
#
_symmetry.space_group_name_H-M   'P 1'
#
loop_
_entity.id
_entity.type
_entity.pdbx_description
1 polymer ?
#
loop_
_entity_poly.entity_id
_entity_poly.type
_entity_poly.pdbx_seq_one_letter_code
_entity_poly.pdbx_strand_id
1 'polypeptide(L)'
;MTMHSESFWSISKITKWLVILSIAIIVIALINTGAFFALNYQTEDAQLQSTDLVFLIIATLILVIEIVALIVTLYWFYRANKNIHAFGAKEVSSPIMAVVWWFIPILDLWKPHSVAQQIWKASNPQIILSNGIEWKNSPRSNIIIFWWVLFLLSIFIGIPGEFITPPESEELSYNNIYTEQSMPIYVGLLNILSTIPAIVSTFFFIRIIRQISAWQEIKSGKSI
;
A
#
# COMPACT_ATOMS: atom_id res chain seq x y z
N MET A 1 -11.14 39.82 4.78
CA MET A 1 -10.92 38.46 5.25
C MET A 1 -9.79 37.87 4.39
N THR A 2 -8.54 38.05 4.82
CA THR A 2 -7.37 37.59 4.09
C THR A 2 -7.34 36.08 4.15
N MET A 3 -7.73 35.42 3.04
CA MET A 3 -7.48 33.99 2.91
C MET A 3 -5.96 33.79 2.97
N HIS A 4 -5.48 33.16 4.05
CA HIS A 4 -4.13 32.65 4.07
C HIS A 4 -4.01 31.67 2.90
N SER A 5 -3.35 32.10 1.81
CA SER A 5 -2.97 31.18 0.75
C SER A 5 -2.01 30.17 1.36
N GLU A 6 -2.50 28.96 1.58
CA GLU A 6 -1.63 27.87 2.03
C GLU A 6 -0.48 27.75 1.05
N SER A 7 0.76 27.84 1.53
CA SER A 7 1.94 27.79 0.68
C SER A 7 2.18 26.36 0.18
N PHE A 8 2.49 26.23 -1.11
CA PHE A 8 2.98 24.96 -1.68
C PHE A 8 4.23 24.46 -0.94
N TRP A 9 4.24 23.18 -0.66
CA TRP A 9 5.42 22.50 -0.11
C TRP A 9 5.76 21.27 -0.95
N SER A 10 7.02 21.23 -1.45
CA SER A 10 7.53 20.10 -2.22
C SER A 10 7.39 18.77 -1.49
N ILE A 11 6.80 17.79 -2.18
CA ILE A 11 6.68 16.41 -1.72
C ILE A 11 7.75 15.48 -2.32
N SER A 12 8.68 16.02 -3.09
CA SER A 12 9.71 15.27 -3.82
C SER A 12 10.55 14.37 -2.88
N LYS A 13 10.99 14.91 -1.74
CA LYS A 13 11.76 14.13 -0.76
C LYS A 13 10.95 12.98 -0.17
N ILE A 14 9.69 13.26 0.20
CA ILE A 14 8.78 12.23 0.75
C ILE A 14 8.54 11.14 -0.30
N THR A 15 8.32 11.53 -1.56
CA THR A 15 8.13 10.61 -2.67
C THR A 15 9.36 9.70 -2.88
N LYS A 16 10.58 10.24 -2.79
CA LYS A 16 11.81 9.43 -2.87
C LYS A 16 11.88 8.38 -1.76
N TRP A 17 11.60 8.77 -0.52
CA TRP A 17 11.58 7.83 0.60
C TRP A 17 10.49 6.76 0.44
N LEU A 18 9.29 7.15 0.00
CA LEU A 18 8.22 6.18 -0.29
C LEU A 18 8.61 5.17 -1.35
N VAL A 19 9.29 5.61 -2.42
CA VAL A 19 9.77 4.68 -3.45
C VAL A 19 10.78 3.69 -2.88
N ILE A 20 11.72 4.14 -2.04
CA ILE A 20 12.71 3.28 -1.40
C ILE A 20 12.01 2.26 -0.48
N LEU A 21 11.09 2.71 0.38
CA LEU A 21 10.31 1.85 1.26
C LEU A 21 9.46 0.84 0.47
N SER A 22 8.81 1.27 -0.60
CA SER A 22 8.02 0.38 -1.47
C SER A 22 8.85 -0.71 -2.11
N ILE A 23 10.07 -0.38 -2.57
CA ILE A 23 11.00 -1.37 -3.14
C ILE A 23 11.48 -2.33 -2.03
N ALA A 24 11.79 -1.82 -0.84
CA ALA A 24 12.19 -2.66 0.29
C ALA A 24 11.07 -3.66 0.66
N ILE A 25 9.82 -3.23 0.71
CA ILE A 25 8.67 -4.11 0.97
C ILE A 25 8.53 -5.20 -0.10
N ILE A 26 8.71 -4.86 -1.40
CA ILE A 26 8.69 -5.87 -2.47
C ILE A 26 9.79 -6.91 -2.25
N VAL A 27 11.01 -6.48 -1.96
CA VAL A 27 12.14 -7.39 -1.73
C VAL A 27 11.87 -8.29 -0.52
N ILE A 28 11.36 -7.72 0.58
CA ILE A 28 10.99 -8.46 1.78
C ILE A 28 9.89 -9.48 1.47
N ALA A 29 8.85 -9.11 0.73
CA ALA A 29 7.76 -10.01 0.35
C ALA A 29 8.28 -11.20 -0.48
N LEU A 30 9.19 -10.96 -1.41
CA LEU A 30 9.82 -12.02 -2.21
C LEU A 30 10.70 -12.95 -1.36
N ILE A 31 11.48 -12.39 -0.43
CA ILE A 31 12.31 -13.18 0.50
C ILE A 31 11.42 -14.04 1.41
N ASN A 32 10.35 -13.47 1.97
CA ASN A 32 9.42 -14.21 2.83
C ASN A 32 8.74 -15.36 2.08
N THR A 33 8.28 -15.11 0.85
CA THR A 33 7.69 -16.14 0.01
C THR A 33 8.71 -17.26 -0.28
N GLY A 34 9.94 -16.90 -0.64
CA GLY A 34 11.01 -17.88 -0.88
C GLY A 34 11.41 -18.68 0.36
N ALA A 35 11.52 -18.01 1.51
CA ALA A 35 11.83 -18.63 2.79
C ALA A 35 10.73 -19.61 3.23
N PHE A 36 9.47 -19.24 3.07
CA PHE A 36 8.34 -20.11 3.34
C PHE A 36 8.47 -21.45 2.59
N PHE A 37 8.76 -21.42 1.29
CA PHE A 37 8.96 -22.65 0.52
C PHE A 37 10.19 -23.42 0.93
N ALA A 38 11.33 -22.74 1.13
CA ALA A 38 12.58 -23.39 1.50
C ALA A 38 12.46 -24.16 2.83
N LEU A 39 11.76 -23.61 3.81
CA LEU A 39 11.60 -24.23 5.13
C LEU A 39 10.60 -25.37 5.13
N ASN A 40 9.53 -25.30 4.34
CA ASN A 40 8.56 -26.40 4.25
C ASN A 40 9.06 -27.60 3.45
N TYR A 41 10.20 -27.48 2.74
CA TYR A 41 10.84 -28.60 2.04
C TYR A 41 12.00 -29.22 2.83
N GLN A 42 12.36 -28.72 4.01
CA GLN A 42 13.39 -29.33 4.85
C GLN A 42 12.79 -30.46 5.71
N THR A 43 13.42 -31.61 5.61
CA THR A 43 13.06 -32.82 6.36
C THR A 43 13.37 -32.69 7.87
N GLU A 44 12.68 -33.47 8.68
CA GLU A 44 12.44 -33.49 10.12
C GLU A 44 13.62 -33.34 11.11
N ASP A 45 14.88 -33.20 10.70
CA ASP A 45 16.03 -33.28 11.60
C ASP A 45 16.66 -31.92 12.03
N ALA A 46 16.06 -30.77 11.72
CA ALA A 46 16.62 -29.47 12.09
C ALA A 46 16.14 -29.02 13.47
N GLN A 47 17.05 -28.89 14.43
CA GLN A 47 16.80 -28.33 15.77
C GLN A 47 16.15 -26.93 15.69
N LEU A 48 14.86 -26.86 15.91
CA LEU A 48 13.98 -25.69 15.69
C LEU A 48 14.20 -24.51 16.68
N GLN A 49 14.85 -24.71 17.81
CA GLN A 49 14.82 -23.77 18.94
C GLN A 49 15.60 -22.45 18.73
N SER A 50 16.66 -22.42 17.92
CA SER A 50 17.39 -21.18 17.59
C SER A 50 16.77 -20.42 16.40
N THR A 51 16.02 -21.12 15.57
CA THR A 51 15.33 -20.60 14.39
C THR A 51 14.16 -19.67 14.78
N ASP A 52 13.41 -20.02 15.82
CA ASP A 52 12.21 -19.28 16.24
C ASP A 52 12.52 -17.86 16.68
N LEU A 53 13.59 -17.64 17.44
CA LEU A 53 14.00 -16.30 17.88
C LEU A 53 14.44 -15.42 16.70
N VAL A 54 15.18 -15.98 15.75
CA VAL A 54 15.61 -15.26 14.54
C VAL A 54 14.39 -14.89 13.68
N PHE A 55 13.45 -15.80 13.49
CA PHE A 55 12.20 -15.51 12.79
C PHE A 55 11.40 -14.40 13.46
N LEU A 56 11.25 -14.43 14.79
CA LEU A 56 10.56 -13.40 15.54
C LEU A 56 11.22 -12.02 15.36
N ILE A 57 12.55 -11.95 15.40
CA ILE A 57 13.29 -10.71 15.16
C ILE A 57 13.03 -10.19 13.74
N ILE A 58 13.13 -11.06 12.73
CA ILE A 58 12.90 -10.70 11.33
C ILE A 58 11.45 -10.21 11.13
N ALA A 59 10.46 -10.95 11.62
CA ALA A 59 9.06 -10.56 11.54
C ALA A 59 8.79 -9.21 12.20
N THR A 60 9.41 -8.96 13.36
CA THR A 60 9.30 -7.68 14.05
C THR A 60 9.90 -6.53 13.24
N LEU A 61 11.07 -6.73 12.63
CA LEU A 61 11.70 -5.73 11.76
C LEU A 61 10.84 -5.43 10.52
N ILE A 62 10.25 -6.44 9.92
CA ILE A 62 9.33 -6.29 8.78
C ILE A 62 8.13 -5.45 9.20
N LEU A 63 7.48 -5.78 10.31
CA LEU A 63 6.34 -5.05 10.84
C LEU A 63 6.69 -3.56 11.08
N VAL A 64 7.87 -3.27 11.63
CA VAL A 64 8.32 -1.90 11.81
C VAL A 64 8.46 -1.16 10.49
N ILE A 65 9.04 -1.80 9.46
CA ILE A 65 9.19 -1.21 8.12
C ILE A 65 7.81 -0.92 7.50
N GLU A 66 6.86 -1.82 7.63
CA GLU A 66 5.49 -1.66 7.13
C GLU A 66 4.76 -0.51 7.82
N ILE A 67 4.86 -0.41 9.15
CA ILE A 67 4.30 0.70 9.93
C ILE A 67 4.91 2.03 9.48
N VAL A 68 6.22 2.10 9.32
CA VAL A 68 6.90 3.31 8.83
C VAL A 68 6.43 3.68 7.43
N ALA A 69 6.32 2.70 6.53
CA ALA A 69 5.83 2.92 5.16
C ALA A 69 4.38 3.41 5.16
N LEU A 70 3.52 2.84 6.00
CA LEU A 70 2.14 3.32 6.18
C LEU A 70 2.11 4.78 6.63
N ILE A 71 2.85 5.13 7.68
CA ILE A 71 2.92 6.52 8.21
C ILE A 71 3.39 7.49 7.12
N VAL A 72 4.45 7.14 6.39
CA VAL A 72 4.98 7.99 5.30
C VAL A 72 3.99 8.10 4.15
N THR A 73 3.25 7.04 3.83
CA THR A 73 2.18 7.04 2.82
C THR A 73 1.05 7.99 3.23
N LEU A 74 0.55 7.88 4.44
CA LEU A 74 -0.52 8.75 4.96
C LEU A 74 -0.07 10.22 4.99
N TYR A 75 1.17 10.47 5.39
CA TYR A 75 1.75 11.82 5.38
C TYR A 75 1.90 12.36 3.95
N TRP A 76 2.27 11.49 2.97
CA TRP A 76 2.32 11.87 1.57
C TRP A 76 0.93 12.25 1.05
N PHE A 77 -0.12 11.46 1.34
CA PHE A 77 -1.51 11.77 0.97
C PHE A 77 -1.96 13.11 1.56
N TYR A 78 -1.68 13.33 2.84
CA TYR A 78 -1.96 14.61 3.52
C TYR A 78 -1.30 15.78 2.80
N ARG A 79 -0.01 15.69 2.52
CA ARG A 79 0.78 16.77 1.88
C ARG A 79 0.37 16.99 0.43
N ALA A 80 0.20 15.94 -0.34
CA ALA A 80 -0.24 16.02 -1.73
C ALA A 80 -1.64 16.65 -1.85
N ASN A 81 -2.54 16.29 -0.93
CA ASN A 81 -3.87 16.89 -0.86
C ASN A 81 -3.79 18.36 -0.42
N LYS A 82 -2.98 18.70 0.57
CA LYS A 82 -2.78 20.09 1.00
C LYS A 82 -2.25 20.95 -0.14
N ASN A 83 -1.36 20.44 -0.98
CA ASN A 83 -0.84 21.15 -2.13
C ASN A 83 -1.92 21.47 -3.18
N ILE A 84 -2.88 20.56 -3.43
CA ILE A 84 -3.97 20.87 -4.39
C ILE A 84 -4.90 21.97 -3.86
N HIS A 85 -5.08 22.08 -2.54
CA HIS A 85 -5.77 23.23 -1.93
C HIS A 85 -4.96 24.53 -2.15
N ALA A 86 -3.64 24.48 -1.97
CA ALA A 86 -2.76 25.63 -2.25
C ALA A 86 -2.80 26.07 -3.72
N PHE A 87 -3.04 25.15 -4.66
CA PHE A 87 -3.28 25.45 -6.08
C PHE A 87 -4.70 26.01 -6.35
N GLY A 88 -5.55 26.10 -5.35
CA GLY A 88 -6.91 26.64 -5.47
C GLY A 88 -7.99 25.60 -5.77
N ALA A 89 -7.71 24.29 -5.69
CA ALA A 89 -8.73 23.27 -5.89
C ALA A 89 -9.81 23.36 -4.81
N LYS A 90 -11.06 23.44 -5.25
CA LYS A 90 -12.27 23.46 -4.39
C LYS A 90 -13.04 22.14 -4.56
N GLU A 91 -13.91 21.87 -3.60
CA GLU A 91 -14.76 20.67 -3.59
C GLU A 91 -13.94 19.35 -3.66
N VAL A 92 -12.76 19.38 -3.06
CA VAL A 92 -11.89 18.22 -2.82
C VAL A 92 -11.96 17.83 -1.34
N SER A 93 -11.60 16.61 -1.02
CA SER A 93 -11.47 16.15 0.37
C SER A 93 -10.48 17.04 1.13
N SER A 94 -10.76 17.35 2.40
CA SER A 94 -9.78 18.09 3.22
C SER A 94 -8.51 17.26 3.44
N PRO A 95 -7.35 17.90 3.71
CA PRO A 95 -6.09 17.18 3.94
C PRO A 95 -6.16 16.17 5.09
N ILE A 96 -6.90 16.48 6.15
CA ILE A 96 -7.11 15.56 7.27
C ILE A 96 -7.97 14.36 6.83
N MET A 97 -9.05 14.61 6.10
CA MET A 97 -9.93 13.54 5.62
C MET A 97 -9.23 12.64 4.59
N ALA A 98 -8.24 13.15 3.85
CA ALA A 98 -7.42 12.32 2.96
C ALA A 98 -6.67 11.19 3.72
N VAL A 99 -6.44 11.37 5.02
CA VAL A 99 -5.84 10.37 5.91
C VAL A 99 -6.90 9.58 6.67
N VAL A 100 -7.91 10.26 7.23
CA VAL A 100 -8.93 9.64 8.08
C VAL A 100 -9.72 8.55 7.35
N TRP A 101 -9.95 8.70 6.05
CA TRP A 101 -10.66 7.72 5.23
C TRP A 101 -10.01 6.33 5.20
N TRP A 102 -8.72 6.20 5.50
CA TRP A 102 -8.01 4.92 5.59
C TRP A 102 -8.35 4.11 6.84
N PHE A 103 -8.98 4.73 7.83
CA PHE A 103 -9.28 4.12 9.13
C PHE A 103 -10.77 3.90 9.38
N ILE A 104 -11.63 4.34 8.49
CA ILE A 104 -13.08 4.15 8.63
C ILE A 104 -13.48 2.90 7.87
N PRO A 105 -13.86 1.81 8.58
CA PRO A 105 -14.29 0.57 7.95
C PRO A 105 -15.36 0.83 6.89
N ILE A 106 -15.36 0.03 5.83
CA ILE A 106 -16.23 0.15 4.66
C ILE A 106 -15.85 1.37 3.78
N LEU A 107 -15.67 2.57 4.33
CA LEU A 107 -15.28 3.76 3.55
C LEU A 107 -13.84 3.67 3.03
N ASP A 108 -12.97 2.96 3.71
CA ASP A 108 -11.61 2.65 3.28
C ASP A 108 -11.57 1.89 1.93
N LEU A 109 -12.64 1.17 1.58
CA LEU A 109 -12.71 0.43 0.30
C LEU A 109 -12.78 1.34 -0.94
N TRP A 110 -13.25 2.59 -0.83
CA TRP A 110 -13.36 3.49 -2.00
C TRP A 110 -12.91 4.92 -1.78
N LYS A 111 -12.94 5.42 -0.54
CA LYS A 111 -12.57 6.82 -0.26
C LYS A 111 -11.11 7.14 -0.56
N PRO A 112 -10.10 6.33 -0.16
CA PRO A 112 -8.71 6.58 -0.51
C PRO A 112 -8.48 6.63 -2.03
N HIS A 113 -9.11 5.73 -2.79
CA HIS A 113 -9.10 5.76 -4.25
C HIS A 113 -9.68 7.08 -4.79
N SER A 114 -10.82 7.53 -4.25
CA SER A 114 -11.45 8.79 -4.65
C SER A 114 -10.53 9.99 -4.40
N VAL A 115 -9.87 10.02 -3.22
CA VAL A 115 -8.90 11.07 -2.87
C VAL A 115 -7.68 11.04 -3.82
N ALA A 116 -7.16 9.86 -4.13
CA ALA A 116 -6.06 9.71 -5.09
C ALA A 116 -6.44 10.27 -6.47
N GLN A 117 -7.68 10.02 -6.95
CA GLN A 117 -8.20 10.59 -8.19
C GLN A 117 -8.32 12.12 -8.13
N GLN A 118 -8.76 12.70 -7.01
CA GLN A 118 -8.84 14.14 -6.82
C GLN A 118 -7.44 14.77 -6.89
N ILE A 119 -6.48 14.21 -6.16
CA ILE A 119 -5.09 14.67 -6.15
C ILE A 119 -4.50 14.59 -7.57
N TRP A 120 -4.67 13.47 -8.26
CA TRP A 120 -4.19 13.26 -9.62
C TRP A 120 -4.70 14.33 -10.57
N LYS A 121 -6.02 14.52 -10.62
CA LYS A 121 -6.66 15.47 -11.52
C LYS A 121 -6.26 16.91 -11.23
N ALA A 122 -6.30 17.31 -9.95
CA ALA A 122 -6.00 18.67 -9.55
C ALA A 122 -4.49 19.00 -9.62
N SER A 123 -3.61 18.00 -9.58
CA SER A 123 -2.16 18.18 -9.75
C SER A 123 -1.73 18.36 -11.21
N ASN A 124 -2.55 17.93 -12.18
CA ASN A 124 -2.19 18.02 -13.60
C ASN A 124 -1.88 19.49 -13.98
N PRO A 125 -0.67 19.80 -14.49
CA PRO A 125 -0.27 21.16 -14.82
C PRO A 125 -1.05 21.75 -16.01
N GLN A 126 -1.67 20.90 -16.85
CA GLN A 126 -2.53 21.37 -17.95
C GLN A 126 -3.88 21.93 -17.46
N ILE A 127 -4.26 21.65 -16.20
CA ILE A 127 -5.51 22.12 -15.62
C ILE A 127 -5.27 23.42 -14.87
N ILE A 128 -5.80 24.50 -15.42
CA ILE A 128 -5.78 25.82 -14.76
C ILE A 128 -7.01 25.87 -13.83
N LEU A 129 -6.77 26.10 -12.56
CA LEU A 129 -7.83 26.15 -11.53
C LEU A 129 -8.31 27.61 -11.32
N SER A 130 -8.98 28.18 -12.32
CA SER A 130 -9.47 29.57 -12.25
C SER A 130 -10.65 29.74 -11.27
N ASN A 131 -11.60 28.80 -11.28
CA ASN A 131 -12.70 28.77 -10.33
C ASN A 131 -12.52 27.69 -9.24
N GLY A 132 -11.51 26.82 -9.40
CA GLY A 132 -11.12 25.77 -8.46
C GLY A 132 -11.84 24.42 -8.65
N ILE A 133 -12.73 24.29 -9.64
CA ILE A 133 -13.51 23.06 -9.89
C ILE A 133 -13.22 22.41 -11.24
N GLU A 134 -12.35 23.00 -12.05
CA GLU A 134 -12.01 22.56 -13.42
C GLU A 134 -11.43 21.14 -13.45
N TRP A 135 -10.79 20.72 -12.35
CA TRP A 135 -10.27 19.37 -12.19
C TRP A 135 -11.34 18.27 -12.35
N LYS A 136 -12.63 18.59 -12.09
CA LYS A 136 -13.74 17.63 -12.23
C LYS A 136 -13.92 17.18 -13.65
N ASN A 137 -13.66 18.05 -14.63
CA ASN A 137 -13.80 17.77 -16.06
C ASN A 137 -12.67 16.88 -16.61
N SER A 138 -11.59 16.69 -15.84
CA SER A 138 -10.50 15.79 -16.24
C SER A 138 -10.92 14.33 -16.18
N PRO A 139 -10.47 13.50 -17.14
CA PRO A 139 -10.76 12.06 -17.11
C PRO A 139 -10.18 11.39 -15.86
N ARG A 140 -10.79 10.30 -15.44
CA ARG A 140 -10.25 9.45 -14.37
C ARG A 140 -8.97 8.77 -14.83
N SER A 141 -8.03 8.58 -13.93
CA SER A 141 -6.81 7.84 -14.19
C SER A 141 -7.04 6.34 -14.06
N ASN A 142 -6.85 5.59 -15.14
CA ASN A 142 -6.94 4.13 -15.12
C ASN A 142 -5.84 3.51 -14.27
N ILE A 143 -4.66 4.12 -14.21
CA ILE A 143 -3.54 3.67 -13.36
C ILE A 143 -3.94 3.62 -11.88
N ILE A 144 -4.70 4.60 -11.39
CA ILE A 144 -5.20 4.64 -10.02
C ILE A 144 -6.26 3.56 -9.80
N ILE A 145 -7.09 3.28 -10.81
CA ILE A 145 -8.09 2.20 -10.73
C ILE A 145 -7.38 0.85 -10.62
N PHE A 146 -6.39 0.56 -11.49
CA PHE A 146 -5.63 -0.69 -11.45
C PHE A 146 -4.86 -0.85 -10.14
N TRP A 147 -4.19 0.22 -9.68
CA TRP A 147 -3.54 0.21 -8.38
C TRP A 147 -4.48 -0.22 -7.28
N TRP A 148 -5.64 0.42 -7.19
CA TRP A 148 -6.58 0.20 -6.12
C TRP A 148 -7.22 -1.19 -6.17
N VAL A 149 -7.65 -1.65 -7.34
CA VAL A 149 -8.22 -2.98 -7.52
C VAL A 149 -7.22 -4.07 -7.15
N LEU A 150 -5.97 -3.96 -7.58
CA LEU A 150 -4.92 -4.93 -7.25
C LEU A 150 -4.55 -4.89 -5.77
N PHE A 151 -4.54 -3.71 -5.15
CA PHE A 151 -4.33 -3.56 -3.72
C PHE A 151 -5.42 -4.27 -2.92
N LEU A 152 -6.69 -4.03 -3.22
CA LEU A 152 -7.79 -4.73 -2.56
C LEU A 152 -7.76 -6.24 -2.83
N LEU A 153 -7.48 -6.64 -4.06
CA LEU A 153 -7.36 -8.06 -4.42
C LEU A 153 -6.28 -8.75 -3.59
N SER A 154 -5.12 -8.13 -3.39
CA SER A 154 -4.05 -8.70 -2.56
C SER A 154 -4.48 -8.91 -1.10
N ILE A 155 -5.22 -7.95 -0.53
CA ILE A 155 -5.76 -8.04 0.82
C ILE A 155 -6.79 -9.17 0.90
N PHE A 156 -7.79 -9.18 0.01
CA PHE A 156 -8.87 -10.18 0.06
C PHE A 156 -8.38 -11.61 -0.19
N ILE A 157 -7.31 -11.82 -0.93
CA ILE A 157 -6.69 -13.14 -1.10
C ILE A 157 -5.86 -13.51 0.13
N GLY A 158 -5.17 -12.56 0.76
CA GLY A 158 -4.30 -12.81 1.91
C GLY A 158 -5.06 -13.15 3.20
N ILE A 159 -6.16 -12.43 3.47
CA ILE A 159 -6.97 -12.60 4.69
C ILE A 159 -7.37 -14.06 4.97
N PRO A 160 -7.89 -14.86 4.02
CA PRO A 160 -8.28 -16.25 4.30
C PRO A 160 -7.15 -17.14 4.79
N GLY A 161 -5.91 -16.89 4.33
CA GLY A 161 -4.75 -17.69 4.72
C GLY A 161 -4.39 -17.58 6.20
N GLU A 162 -4.70 -16.44 6.84
CA GLU A 162 -4.41 -16.19 8.25
C GLU A 162 -5.49 -16.77 9.17
N PHE A 163 -6.73 -16.90 8.69
CA PHE A 163 -7.89 -17.36 9.48
C PHE A 163 -8.24 -18.84 9.29
N ILE A 164 -7.69 -19.49 8.26
CA ILE A 164 -7.85 -20.95 8.09
C ILE A 164 -6.74 -21.65 8.88
N THR A 165 -6.74 -21.48 10.20
CA THR A 165 -6.14 -22.46 11.07
C THR A 165 -7.05 -23.66 11.09
N PRO A 166 -6.54 -24.92 10.94
CA PRO A 166 -7.38 -26.07 11.19
C PRO A 166 -7.99 -25.95 12.58
N PRO A 167 -9.24 -26.34 12.79
CA PRO A 167 -9.70 -26.56 14.15
C PRO A 167 -8.67 -27.51 14.79
N GLU A 168 -8.16 -27.14 15.97
CA GLU A 168 -7.42 -28.07 16.81
C GLU A 168 -8.28 -29.31 16.90
N SER A 169 -7.92 -30.33 16.15
CA SER A 169 -8.60 -31.60 16.24
C SER A 169 -8.18 -32.23 17.55
N GLU A 170 -8.92 -31.87 18.61
CA GLU A 170 -9.02 -32.73 19.77
C GLU A 170 -9.39 -34.12 19.25
N GLU A 171 -8.49 -35.07 19.44
CA GLU A 171 -8.70 -36.49 19.25
C GLU A 171 -9.12 -36.97 17.84
N LEU A 172 -8.17 -37.06 16.92
CA LEU A 172 -8.17 -38.20 15.99
C LEU A 172 -6.78 -38.81 15.93
N SER A 173 -6.56 -39.61 16.94
CA SER A 173 -5.51 -40.59 17.09
C SER A 173 -5.27 -41.42 15.82
N TYR A 174 -4.00 -41.58 15.48
CA TYR A 174 -3.35 -42.76 14.89
C TYR A 174 -3.33 -42.98 13.38
N ASN A 175 -4.10 -42.32 12.52
CA ASN A 175 -4.03 -42.63 11.08
C ASN A 175 -3.83 -41.43 10.12
N ASN A 176 -3.48 -40.24 10.59
CA ASN A 176 -3.43 -39.04 9.74
C ASN A 176 -1.99 -38.55 9.40
N ILE A 177 -1.10 -39.45 9.00
CA ILE A 177 0.23 -39.08 8.49
C ILE A 177 0.15 -38.28 7.17
N TYR A 178 -1.01 -38.26 6.51
CA TYR A 178 -1.19 -37.62 5.19
C TYR A 178 -1.88 -36.26 5.21
N THR A 179 -2.45 -35.80 6.33
CA THR A 179 -3.19 -34.52 6.37
C THR A 179 -2.36 -33.32 6.82
N GLU A 180 -1.30 -33.53 7.58
CA GLU A 180 -0.44 -32.43 8.07
C GLU A 180 0.38 -31.77 6.96
N GLN A 181 0.70 -32.48 5.88
CA GLN A 181 1.56 -31.99 4.79
C GLN A 181 0.80 -31.21 3.69
N SER A 182 -0.51 -31.30 3.63
CA SER A 182 -1.32 -30.59 2.61
C SER A 182 -1.62 -29.12 2.97
N MET A 183 -1.63 -28.79 4.25
CA MET A 183 -1.91 -27.45 4.76
C MET A 183 -0.84 -26.40 4.38
N PRO A 184 0.45 -26.68 4.56
CA PRO A 184 1.51 -25.75 4.16
C PRO A 184 1.48 -25.38 2.68
N ILE A 185 1.14 -26.33 1.81
CA ILE A 185 1.06 -26.09 0.35
C ILE A 185 -0.08 -25.13 0.01
N TYR A 186 -1.25 -25.31 0.60
CA TYR A 186 -2.40 -24.43 0.38
C TYR A 186 -2.12 -23.00 0.87
N VAL A 187 -1.57 -22.84 2.07
CA VAL A 187 -1.17 -21.54 2.61
C VAL A 187 -0.10 -20.89 1.72
N GLY A 188 0.89 -21.67 1.25
CA GLY A 188 1.90 -21.21 0.33
C GLY A 188 1.35 -20.72 -1.00
N LEU A 189 0.36 -21.42 -1.56
CA LEU A 189 -0.32 -21.01 -2.79
C LEU A 189 -1.09 -19.70 -2.58
N LEU A 190 -1.80 -19.52 -1.47
CA LEU A 190 -2.50 -18.27 -1.14
C LEU A 190 -1.50 -17.12 -0.97
N ASN A 191 -0.35 -17.35 -0.35
CA ASN A 191 0.72 -16.35 -0.23
C ASN A 191 1.23 -15.91 -1.61
N ILE A 192 1.49 -16.82 -2.55
CA ILE A 192 1.89 -16.46 -3.91
C ILE A 192 0.78 -15.67 -4.60
N LEU A 193 -0.46 -16.17 -4.53
CA LEU A 193 -1.61 -15.54 -5.18
C LEU A 193 -1.90 -14.12 -4.65
N SER A 194 -1.62 -13.83 -3.38
CA SER A 194 -1.75 -12.49 -2.80
C SER A 194 -0.52 -11.60 -3.11
N THR A 195 0.67 -12.18 -3.15
CA THR A 195 1.94 -11.44 -3.35
C THR A 195 2.02 -10.85 -4.76
N ILE A 196 1.59 -11.57 -5.80
CA ILE A 196 1.66 -11.08 -7.18
C ILE A 196 0.86 -9.77 -7.36
N PRO A 197 -0.45 -9.69 -7.05
CA PRO A 197 -1.19 -8.44 -7.17
C PRO A 197 -0.66 -7.35 -6.24
N ALA A 198 -0.10 -7.67 -5.06
CA ALA A 198 0.54 -6.71 -4.17
C ALA A 198 1.75 -6.04 -4.83
N ILE A 199 2.65 -6.83 -5.45
CA ILE A 199 3.83 -6.31 -6.16
C ILE A 199 3.41 -5.42 -7.33
N VAL A 200 2.46 -5.87 -8.16
CA VAL A 200 1.98 -5.11 -9.32
C VAL A 200 1.28 -3.82 -8.87
N SER A 201 0.47 -3.88 -7.81
CA SER A 201 -0.14 -2.71 -7.19
C SER A 201 0.90 -1.70 -6.73
N THR A 202 1.95 -2.16 -6.04
CA THR A 202 3.05 -1.31 -5.56
C THR A 202 3.78 -0.63 -6.73
N PHE A 203 3.98 -1.33 -7.85
CA PHE A 203 4.56 -0.73 -9.05
C PHE A 203 3.70 0.42 -9.59
N PHE A 204 2.38 0.24 -9.68
CA PHE A 204 1.47 1.32 -10.08
C PHE A 204 1.47 2.46 -9.07
N PHE A 205 1.51 2.16 -7.77
CA PHE A 205 1.61 3.18 -6.72
C PHE A 205 2.86 4.06 -6.89
N ILE A 206 4.02 3.44 -7.11
CA ILE A 206 5.27 4.17 -7.37
C ILE A 206 5.13 5.11 -8.58
N ARG A 207 4.50 4.66 -9.66
CA ARG A 207 4.25 5.52 -10.83
C ARG A 207 3.33 6.70 -10.50
N ILE A 208 2.25 6.46 -9.74
CA ILE A 208 1.28 7.48 -9.33
C ILE A 208 1.97 8.56 -8.49
N ILE A 209 2.68 8.19 -7.44
CA ILE A 209 3.30 9.15 -6.52
C ILE A 209 4.40 9.96 -7.19
N ARG A 210 5.19 9.34 -8.09
CA ARG A 210 6.21 10.05 -8.88
C ARG A 210 5.57 11.06 -9.84
N GLN A 211 4.52 10.65 -10.54
CA GLN A 211 3.84 11.52 -11.50
C GLN A 211 3.17 12.70 -10.83
N ILE A 212 2.45 12.47 -9.72
CA ILE A 212 1.83 13.55 -8.94
C ILE A 212 2.90 14.50 -8.40
N SER A 213 3.99 13.97 -7.86
CA SER A 213 5.09 14.80 -7.34
C SER A 213 5.67 15.69 -8.42
N ALA A 214 5.98 15.15 -9.59
CA ALA A 214 6.50 15.92 -10.72
C ALA A 214 5.51 17.00 -11.20
N TRP A 215 4.23 16.67 -11.30
CA TRP A 215 3.20 17.61 -11.69
C TRP A 215 3.03 18.77 -10.70
N GLN A 216 3.10 18.49 -9.41
CA GLN A 216 2.98 19.51 -8.37
C GLN A 216 4.19 20.45 -8.37
N GLU A 217 5.39 19.96 -8.65
CA GLU A 217 6.58 20.81 -8.80
C GLU A 217 6.43 21.73 -10.02
N ILE A 218 6.04 21.21 -11.19
CA ILE A 218 5.80 22.00 -12.39
C ILE A 218 4.73 23.08 -12.11
N LYS A 219 3.61 22.68 -11.50
CA LYS A 219 2.49 23.60 -11.23
C LYS A 219 2.83 24.69 -10.22
N SER A 220 3.78 24.44 -9.32
CA SER A 220 4.29 25.42 -8.36
C SER A 220 5.25 26.45 -8.95
N GLY A 221 5.67 26.28 -10.22
CA GLY A 221 6.66 27.14 -10.86
C GLY A 221 8.11 26.91 -10.36
N LYS A 222 8.34 25.85 -9.55
CA LYS A 222 9.69 25.43 -9.18
C LYS A 222 10.19 24.50 -10.28
N SER A 223 11.13 25.02 -11.11
CA SER A 223 11.88 24.17 -12.06
C SER A 223 12.63 23.08 -11.29
N ILE A 224 12.56 21.86 -11.81
CA ILE A 224 13.28 20.68 -11.29
C ILE A 224 14.78 20.86 -11.46
#